data_612d39bf4677a9ed1a754b0a7abc2e66
#
_entry.id   612d39bf4677a9ed1a754b0a7abc2e66
#
_cell.length_a   1.000
_cell.length_b   1.000
_cell.length_c   1.000
_cell.angle_alpha   90.00
_cell.angle_beta   90.00
_cell.angle_gamma   90.00
#
_symmetry.space_group_name_H-M   'P 1'
#
loop_
_entity.id
_entity.type
_entity.pdbx_description
1 polymer ?
#
loop_
_entity_poly.entity_id
_entity_poly.type
_entity_poly.pdbx_seq_one_letter_code
_entity_poly.pdbx_strand_id
1 'polypeptide(L)'
;MGSVKXLINQRIVTEENVVTEVAERVSPAVVTVSYKQETPVMEQYFLDPFGMFRGSRPSGQVESEQVDIGSGFIVDKSGLVVTNKHVVAQGTASDYTVVLKDDSSHQVEKIWRDPLNDLAILQINGESLPVVELGDSDKIKVGNFVIAIGTALGEFRHTVTTGVISGLGRGITAGDGLSMSEKLDNVIQTDAAINPGNSGGPLLNSAGQVIGVNVAVSQSANNVGFALPINTVKESLNNFNTTGKFERPMLGVRYQLLSKEQGILNNVPAGAYVVEVVAGSSAEVGGIKKGDIITKFDGQEVAEVENGLVELLSGKKIGDRVEVELYRDKETKKVEIVLQGE
;
A
#
# COMPACT_ATOMS: atom_id res chain seq x y z
N MET A 1 19.49 43.82 20.61
CA MET A 1 18.72 42.81 21.34
C MET A 1 17.29 42.65 20.83
N GLY A 2 16.62 43.72 20.37
CA GLY A 2 15.27 43.63 19.84
C GLY A 2 15.11 42.82 18.54
N SER A 3 16.14 42.84 17.67
CA SER A 3 16.10 42.14 16.39
C SER A 3 16.18 40.62 16.52
N VAL A 4 16.90 40.12 17.54
CA VAL A 4 17.05 38.67 17.75
C VAL A 4 15.76 38.02 18.29
N LYS A 5 15.08 38.73 19.20
CA LYS A 5 13.79 38.25 19.69
C LYS A 5 12.70 38.15 18.61
N UNK A 6 12.86 38.96 17.90
CA UNK A 6 12.01 38.98 16.95
C UNK A 6 12.05 37.93 16.05
N LEU A 7 13.06 37.74 15.63
CA LEU A 7 13.31 36.65 14.72
C LEU A 7 12.92 35.30 15.32
N ILE A 8 13.23 35.09 16.55
CA ILE A 8 12.84 33.88 17.28
C ILE A 8 11.30 33.77 17.38
N ASN A 9 10.63 34.85 17.71
CA ASN A 9 9.17 34.86 17.81
C ASN A 9 8.51 34.61 16.45
N GLN A 10 9.02 35.22 15.39
CA GLN A 10 8.52 34.98 14.03
C GLN A 10 8.71 33.51 13.60
N ARG A 11 9.85 32.92 13.95
CA ARG A 11 10.14 31.51 13.60
C ARG A 11 9.22 30.54 14.35
N ILE A 12 9.01 30.75 15.63
CA ILE A 12 8.11 29.90 16.45
C ILE A 12 6.66 30.00 15.95
N VAL A 13 6.19 31.22 15.70
CA VAL A 13 4.84 31.47 15.18
C VAL A 13 4.67 30.80 13.80
N THR A 14 5.69 30.86 12.95
CA THR A 14 5.66 30.24 11.62
C THR A 14 5.54 28.72 11.72
N GLU A 15 6.30 28.07 12.58
CA GLU A 15 6.23 26.59 12.77
C GLU A 15 4.85 26.17 13.30
N GLU A 16 4.31 26.85 14.27
CA GLU A 16 2.97 26.59 14.82
C GLU A 16 1.88 26.79 13.76
N ASN A 17 1.97 27.86 12.98
CA ASN A 17 0.99 28.19 11.95
C ASN A 17 1.03 27.18 10.79
N VAL A 18 2.19 26.66 10.41
CA VAL A 18 2.31 25.68 9.32
C VAL A 18 1.46 24.44 9.60
N VAL A 19 1.57 23.87 10.79
CA VAL A 19 0.80 22.65 11.14
C VAL A 19 -0.71 22.95 11.09
N THR A 20 -1.12 24.06 11.70
CA THR A 20 -2.53 24.47 11.74
C THR A 20 -3.08 24.71 10.34
N GLU A 21 -2.37 25.51 9.53
CA GLU A 21 -2.79 25.83 8.14
C GLU A 21 -2.87 24.56 7.27
N VAL A 22 -1.88 23.67 7.37
CA VAL A 22 -1.87 22.41 6.60
C VAL A 22 -3.03 21.53 7.05
N ALA A 23 -3.24 21.38 8.36
CA ALA A 23 -4.32 20.56 8.89
C ALA A 23 -5.70 21.10 8.45
N GLU A 24 -5.92 22.42 8.56
CA GLU A 24 -7.19 23.03 8.13
C GLU A 24 -7.45 22.83 6.65
N ARG A 25 -6.44 23.04 5.80
CA ARG A 25 -6.58 22.98 4.35
C ARG A 25 -6.74 21.55 3.83
N VAL A 26 -5.99 20.59 4.40
CA VAL A 26 -5.90 19.23 3.85
C VAL A 26 -6.93 18.28 4.48
N SER A 27 -7.28 18.44 5.77
CA SER A 27 -8.20 17.53 6.45
C SER A 27 -9.54 17.31 5.73
N PRO A 28 -10.14 18.30 5.05
CA PRO A 28 -11.38 18.01 4.33
C PRO A 28 -11.26 16.92 3.27
N ALA A 29 -10.06 16.72 2.70
CA ALA A 29 -9.80 15.68 1.70
C ALA A 29 -9.28 14.37 2.31
N VAL A 30 -9.05 14.35 3.63
CA VAL A 30 -8.66 13.12 4.35
C VAL A 30 -9.93 12.44 4.87
N VAL A 31 -10.03 11.16 4.65
CA VAL A 31 -11.25 10.40 4.94
C VAL A 31 -10.96 9.26 5.91
N THR A 32 -12.00 8.88 6.63
CA THR A 32 -12.02 7.64 7.44
C THR A 32 -12.62 6.54 6.58
N VAL A 33 -11.98 5.36 6.59
CA VAL A 33 -12.51 4.16 5.96
C VAL A 33 -13.16 3.31 7.05
N SER A 34 -14.46 3.06 6.90
CA SER A 34 -15.23 2.25 7.85
C SER A 34 -15.68 0.96 7.18
N TYR A 35 -15.76 -0.10 7.95
CA TYR A 35 -16.16 -1.43 7.50
C TYR A 35 -17.39 -1.89 8.27
N LYS A 36 -18.35 -2.50 7.57
CA LYS A 36 -19.55 -3.07 8.15
C LYS A 36 -19.20 -4.42 8.78
N GLN A 37 -19.07 -4.43 10.09
CA GLN A 37 -18.81 -5.64 10.85
C GLN A 37 -20.12 -6.28 11.29
N GLU A 38 -20.30 -7.55 10.99
CA GLU A 38 -21.49 -8.33 11.40
C GLU A 38 -21.12 -9.21 12.59
N THR A 39 -21.80 -8.99 13.71
CA THR A 39 -21.55 -9.72 14.95
C THR A 39 -22.81 -10.52 15.32
N PRO A 40 -22.69 -11.84 15.52
CA PRO A 40 -23.83 -12.63 15.97
C PRO A 40 -24.30 -12.16 17.36
N VAL A 41 -25.60 -11.90 17.47
CA VAL A 41 -26.19 -11.54 18.76
C VAL A 41 -26.25 -12.82 19.62
N MET A 42 -25.66 -12.75 20.80
CA MET A 42 -25.62 -13.85 21.74
C MET A 42 -26.78 -13.70 22.73
N GLU A 43 -27.68 -14.67 22.77
CA GLU A 43 -28.73 -14.72 23.80
C GLU A 43 -28.24 -15.57 24.98
N GLN A 44 -28.55 -15.09 26.16
CA GLN A 44 -28.30 -15.85 27.39
C GLN A 44 -29.51 -16.73 27.72
N TYR A 45 -29.25 -17.95 28.12
CA TYR A 45 -30.29 -18.86 28.59
C TYR A 45 -29.83 -19.50 29.88
N PHE A 46 -30.81 -19.89 30.70
CA PHE A 46 -30.57 -20.58 31.97
C PHE A 46 -30.44 -22.09 31.74
N LEU A 47 -29.39 -22.66 32.31
CA LEU A 47 -29.12 -24.09 32.22
C LEU A 47 -29.83 -24.89 33.33
N ASP A 48 -30.33 -24.17 34.37
CA ASP A 48 -30.96 -24.79 35.52
C ASP A 48 -32.24 -24.03 35.95
N PRO A 49 -33.18 -24.68 36.63
CA PRO A 49 -34.41 -24.04 37.05
C PRO A 49 -34.25 -22.93 38.09
N PHE A 50 -33.12 -22.87 38.73
CA PHE A 50 -32.81 -21.86 39.77
C PHE A 50 -32.03 -20.65 39.25
N GLY A 51 -31.66 -20.64 37.97
CA GLY A 51 -30.98 -19.54 37.33
C GLY A 51 -29.52 -19.33 37.78
N MET A 52 -28.90 -20.36 38.40
CA MET A 52 -27.55 -20.26 38.93
C MET A 52 -26.49 -20.46 37.84
N PHE A 53 -26.83 -21.15 36.76
CA PHE A 53 -25.93 -21.41 35.65
C PHE A 53 -26.52 -20.80 34.37
N ARG A 54 -25.71 -19.94 33.73
CA ARG A 54 -26.08 -19.30 32.46
C ARG A 54 -25.19 -19.82 31.33
N GLY A 55 -25.82 -20.09 30.21
CA GLY A 55 -25.14 -20.35 28.97
C GLY A 55 -25.40 -19.23 27.96
N SER A 56 -24.58 -19.10 26.95
CA SER A 56 -24.83 -18.20 25.83
C SER A 56 -24.80 -19.00 24.52
N ARG A 57 -25.68 -18.64 23.60
CA ARG A 57 -25.72 -19.22 22.25
C ARG A 57 -26.06 -18.14 21.24
N PRO A 58 -25.66 -18.29 19.97
CA PRO A 58 -26.13 -17.36 18.95
C PRO A 58 -27.65 -17.37 18.83
N SER A 59 -28.26 -16.19 18.85
CA SER A 59 -29.70 -16.01 18.76
C SER A 59 -30.25 -16.29 17.34
N GLY A 60 -29.35 -16.39 16.36
CA GLY A 60 -29.68 -16.43 14.93
C GLY A 60 -29.88 -15.04 14.33
N GLN A 61 -29.77 -13.99 15.14
CA GLN A 61 -29.76 -12.61 14.69
C GLN A 61 -28.32 -12.12 14.55
N VAL A 62 -28.11 -11.21 13.59
CA VAL A 62 -26.82 -10.57 13.37
C VAL A 62 -27.02 -9.07 13.52
N GLU A 63 -26.19 -8.45 14.32
CA GLU A 63 -26.13 -7.00 14.46
C GLU A 63 -24.99 -6.50 13.60
N SER A 64 -25.24 -5.48 12.79
CA SER A 64 -24.22 -4.89 11.96
C SER A 64 -23.83 -3.51 12.50
N GLU A 65 -22.56 -3.28 12.64
CA GLU A 65 -21.98 -2.04 13.14
C GLU A 65 -20.92 -1.54 12.16
N GLN A 66 -20.87 -0.22 11.97
CA GLN A 66 -19.78 0.42 11.20
C GLN A 66 -18.61 0.67 12.14
N VAL A 67 -17.45 0.11 11.81
CA VAL A 67 -16.22 0.23 12.58
C VAL A 67 -15.20 0.97 11.73
N ASP A 68 -14.62 2.02 12.27
CA ASP A 68 -13.55 2.79 11.62
C ASP A 68 -12.26 1.97 11.65
N ILE A 69 -11.73 1.62 10.49
CA ILE A 69 -10.62 0.66 10.34
C ILE A 69 -9.34 1.27 9.77
N GLY A 70 -9.43 2.47 9.22
CA GLY A 70 -8.26 3.13 8.63
C GLY A 70 -8.61 4.47 8.04
N SER A 71 -7.66 5.02 7.30
CA SER A 71 -7.78 6.33 6.68
C SER A 71 -7.54 6.23 5.17
N GLY A 72 -7.87 7.32 4.48
CA GLY A 72 -7.57 7.52 3.08
C GLY A 72 -7.55 9.00 2.75
N PHE A 73 -7.36 9.31 1.48
CA PHE A 73 -7.45 10.70 1.01
C PHE A 73 -7.93 10.73 -0.45
N ILE A 74 -8.69 11.76 -0.78
CA ILE A 74 -9.30 11.93 -2.10
C ILE A 74 -8.28 12.56 -3.04
N VAL A 75 -7.99 11.90 -4.16
CA VAL A 75 -6.97 12.33 -5.14
C VAL A 75 -7.58 12.91 -6.41
N ASP A 76 -8.87 12.69 -6.63
CA ASP A 76 -9.56 13.17 -7.83
C ASP A 76 -11.02 13.52 -7.51
N LYS A 77 -11.52 14.58 -8.15
CA LYS A 77 -12.91 15.07 -7.97
C LYS A 77 -13.98 14.07 -8.41
N SER A 78 -13.60 13.05 -9.19
CA SER A 78 -14.49 11.95 -9.55
C SER A 78 -14.74 10.96 -8.41
N GLY A 79 -14.09 11.17 -7.24
CA GLY A 79 -14.26 10.35 -6.05
C GLY A 79 -13.28 9.21 -5.93
N LEU A 80 -12.08 9.35 -6.49
CA LEU A 80 -11.01 8.38 -6.27
C LEU A 80 -10.34 8.64 -4.93
N VAL A 81 -10.35 7.64 -4.06
CA VAL A 81 -9.73 7.67 -2.72
C VAL A 81 -8.58 6.69 -2.70
N VAL A 82 -7.42 7.14 -2.24
CA VAL A 82 -6.24 6.30 -1.99
C VAL A 82 -6.25 5.86 -0.54
N THR A 83 -5.95 4.58 -0.30
CA THR A 83 -5.76 3.99 1.03
C THR A 83 -4.78 2.83 0.93
N ASN A 84 -4.44 2.18 2.04
CA ASN A 84 -3.66 0.93 2.02
C ASN A 84 -4.53 -0.28 1.64
N LYS A 85 -3.91 -1.26 1.00
CA LYS A 85 -4.56 -2.51 0.64
C LYS A 85 -5.02 -3.28 1.88
N HIS A 86 -4.18 -3.33 2.93
CA HIS A 86 -4.55 -4.04 4.16
C HIS A 86 -5.77 -3.43 4.85
N VAL A 87 -6.03 -2.13 4.71
CA VAL A 87 -7.24 -1.47 5.28
C VAL A 87 -8.50 -2.04 4.65
N VAL A 88 -8.46 -2.40 3.37
CA VAL A 88 -9.63 -2.91 2.64
C VAL A 88 -9.41 -4.36 2.18
N ALA A 89 -8.67 -5.15 2.96
CA ALA A 89 -8.28 -6.51 2.58
C ALA A 89 -9.48 -7.49 2.51
N GLN A 90 -10.52 -7.24 3.30
CA GLN A 90 -11.65 -8.17 3.45
C GLN A 90 -12.87 -7.68 2.67
N GLY A 91 -13.85 -8.55 2.51
CA GLY A 91 -15.16 -8.18 1.99
C GLY A 91 -15.17 -7.62 0.56
N THR A 92 -16.28 -6.98 0.26
CA THR A 92 -16.58 -6.37 -1.04
C THR A 92 -16.78 -4.86 -0.89
N ALA A 93 -16.88 -4.13 -1.98
CA ALA A 93 -17.09 -2.67 -1.95
C ALA A 93 -18.30 -2.26 -1.10
N SER A 94 -19.39 -3.03 -1.15
CA SER A 94 -20.61 -2.73 -0.40
C SER A 94 -20.45 -2.81 1.13
N ASP A 95 -19.35 -3.38 1.61
CA ASP A 95 -19.09 -3.50 3.05
C ASP A 95 -18.35 -2.28 3.61
N TYR A 96 -17.92 -1.36 2.72
CA TYR A 96 -17.10 -0.21 3.08
C TYR A 96 -17.82 1.10 2.87
N THR A 97 -17.60 2.02 3.79
CA THR A 97 -18.09 3.40 3.74
C THR A 97 -16.90 4.34 3.97
N VAL A 98 -16.86 5.42 3.24
CA VAL A 98 -15.87 6.50 3.41
C VAL A 98 -16.59 7.66 4.10
N VAL A 99 -16.02 8.13 5.21
CA VAL A 99 -16.58 9.25 5.99
C VAL A 99 -15.64 10.44 5.86
N LEU A 100 -16.19 11.58 5.45
CA LEU A 100 -15.45 12.84 5.28
C LEU A 100 -15.41 13.63 6.60
N LYS A 101 -14.64 14.72 6.61
CA LYS A 101 -14.47 15.58 7.79
C LYS A 101 -15.79 16.21 8.28
N ASP A 102 -16.75 16.41 7.39
CA ASP A 102 -18.05 16.97 7.73
C ASP A 102 -19.08 15.91 8.17
N ASP A 103 -18.61 14.69 8.44
CA ASP A 103 -19.39 13.50 8.79
C ASP A 103 -20.30 12.99 7.66
N SER A 104 -20.17 13.54 6.44
CA SER A 104 -20.88 12.97 5.28
C SER A 104 -20.29 11.57 4.97
N SER A 105 -21.18 10.62 4.73
CA SER A 105 -20.84 9.22 4.49
C SER A 105 -21.11 8.85 3.03
N HIS A 106 -20.15 8.21 2.40
CA HIS A 106 -20.21 7.83 0.99
C HIS A 106 -19.94 6.34 0.87
N GLN A 107 -20.90 5.62 0.30
CA GLN A 107 -20.74 4.18 0.03
C GLN A 107 -19.64 3.97 -0.99
N VAL A 108 -18.77 2.99 -0.73
CA VAL A 108 -17.76 2.58 -1.70
C VAL A 108 -18.45 1.77 -2.79
N GLU A 109 -18.22 2.14 -4.04
CA GLU A 109 -18.81 1.47 -5.21
C GLU A 109 -17.89 0.39 -5.77
N LYS A 110 -16.58 0.69 -5.79
CA LYS A 110 -15.56 -0.21 -6.34
C LYS A 110 -14.29 -0.11 -5.50
N ILE A 111 -13.59 -1.23 -5.44
CA ILE A 111 -12.28 -1.34 -4.81
C ILE A 111 -11.32 -1.99 -5.81
N TRP A 112 -10.19 -1.36 -6.01
CA TRP A 112 -9.09 -1.93 -6.78
C TRP A 112 -7.88 -2.02 -5.84
N ARG A 113 -7.27 -3.20 -5.77
CA ARG A 113 -6.14 -3.50 -4.88
C ARG A 113 -4.89 -3.74 -5.74
N ASP A 114 -3.83 -2.98 -5.47
CA ASP A 114 -2.54 -3.16 -6.18
C ASP A 114 -1.95 -4.52 -5.78
N PRO A 115 -1.60 -5.38 -6.75
CA PRO A 115 -1.07 -6.70 -6.39
C PRO A 115 0.32 -6.66 -5.75
N LEU A 116 1.12 -5.62 -5.99
CA LEU A 116 2.52 -5.55 -5.55
C LEU A 116 2.75 -4.63 -4.35
N ASN A 117 1.97 -3.57 -4.27
CA ASN A 117 2.13 -2.57 -3.21
C ASN A 117 0.97 -2.65 -2.23
N ASP A 118 1.21 -2.23 -1.00
CA ASP A 118 0.13 -2.09 0.00
C ASP A 118 -0.70 -0.85 -0.32
N LEU A 119 -1.37 -0.86 -1.48
CA LEU A 119 -2.13 0.27 -2.01
C LEU A 119 -3.49 -0.21 -2.53
N ALA A 120 -4.52 0.58 -2.29
CA ALA A 120 -5.84 0.39 -2.88
C ALA A 120 -6.43 1.73 -3.31
N ILE A 121 -7.26 1.68 -4.34
CA ILE A 121 -8.09 2.79 -4.78
C ILE A 121 -9.55 2.41 -4.52
N LEU A 122 -10.29 3.34 -3.91
CA LEU A 122 -11.73 3.21 -3.71
C LEU A 122 -12.43 4.23 -4.61
N GLN A 123 -13.58 3.86 -5.17
CA GLN A 123 -14.46 4.78 -5.88
C GLN A 123 -15.64 5.10 -4.98
N ILE A 124 -15.87 6.39 -4.74
CA ILE A 124 -17.07 6.90 -4.08
C ILE A 124 -17.80 7.88 -5.01
N ASN A 125 -19.08 8.10 -4.79
CA ASN A 125 -19.84 9.17 -5.45
C ASN A 125 -19.90 10.40 -4.55
N GLY A 126 -19.81 11.57 -5.17
CA GLY A 126 -19.97 12.84 -4.48
C GLY A 126 -19.78 13.99 -5.45
N GLU A 127 -20.39 15.11 -5.15
CA GLU A 127 -20.26 16.33 -5.94
C GLU A 127 -19.26 17.27 -5.25
N SER A 128 -18.36 17.84 -6.02
CA SER A 128 -17.40 18.85 -5.54
C SER A 128 -16.52 18.37 -4.39
N LEU A 129 -16.09 17.11 -4.43
CA LEU A 129 -15.26 16.52 -3.39
C LEU A 129 -13.92 17.27 -3.26
N PRO A 130 -13.47 17.54 -2.02
CA PRO A 130 -12.14 18.13 -1.82
C PRO A 130 -11.05 17.13 -2.22
N VAL A 131 -9.94 17.63 -2.77
CA VAL A 131 -8.84 16.78 -3.22
C VAL A 131 -7.52 17.27 -2.63
N VAL A 132 -6.59 16.34 -2.38
CA VAL A 132 -5.25 16.67 -1.93
C VAL A 132 -4.36 17.09 -3.10
N GLU A 133 -3.30 17.81 -2.81
CA GLU A 133 -2.21 18.06 -3.75
C GLU A 133 -1.12 16.99 -3.56
N LEU A 134 -0.72 16.31 -4.66
CA LEU A 134 0.33 15.29 -4.60
C LEU A 134 1.70 15.94 -4.80
N GLY A 135 2.60 15.74 -3.86
CA GLY A 135 3.97 16.23 -3.87
C GLY A 135 4.91 15.33 -4.68
N ASP A 136 6.19 15.35 -4.34
CA ASP A 136 7.23 14.61 -5.07
C ASP A 136 8.17 13.94 -4.05
N SER A 137 8.07 12.62 -3.94
CA SER A 137 8.86 11.86 -2.96
C SER A 137 10.34 11.68 -3.36
N ASP A 138 10.72 12.00 -4.60
CA ASP A 138 12.13 11.96 -5.00
C ASP A 138 12.90 13.20 -4.51
N LYS A 139 12.20 14.26 -4.11
CA LYS A 139 12.81 15.50 -3.64
C LYS A 139 12.91 15.60 -2.12
N ILE A 140 12.39 14.64 -1.39
CA ILE A 140 12.42 14.66 0.08
C ILE A 140 13.81 14.28 0.60
N LYS A 141 14.13 14.76 1.80
CA LYS A 141 15.43 14.52 2.46
C LYS A 141 15.22 14.18 3.91
N VAL A 142 16.11 13.37 4.46
CA VAL A 142 16.16 13.11 5.91
C VAL A 142 16.24 14.45 6.65
N GLY A 143 15.41 14.60 7.68
CA GLY A 143 15.27 15.84 8.45
C GLY A 143 14.18 16.77 7.93
N ASN A 144 13.54 16.50 6.76
CA ASN A 144 12.39 17.29 6.34
C ASN A 144 11.23 17.08 7.31
N PHE A 145 10.58 18.18 7.69
CA PHE A 145 9.40 18.18 8.56
C PHE A 145 8.22 17.51 7.86
N VAL A 146 7.46 16.71 8.60
CA VAL A 146 6.28 16.00 8.05
C VAL A 146 5.10 16.10 9.01
N ILE A 147 3.90 16.01 8.43
CA ILE A 147 2.62 16.03 9.12
C ILE A 147 1.83 14.80 8.63
N ALA A 148 1.40 13.95 9.55
CA ALA A 148 0.52 12.82 9.24
C ALA A 148 -0.89 13.13 9.71
N ILE A 149 -1.90 12.81 8.89
CA ILE A 149 -3.31 13.01 9.24
C ILE A 149 -4.05 11.67 9.06
N GLY A 150 -4.97 11.37 9.98
CA GLY A 150 -5.80 10.18 9.87
C GLY A 150 -6.71 9.95 11.06
N THR A 151 -7.36 8.80 11.10
CA THR A 151 -8.26 8.39 12.20
C THR A 151 -7.50 7.49 13.16
N ALA A 152 -6.91 8.08 14.18
CA ALA A 152 -6.08 7.32 15.13
C ALA A 152 -6.95 6.38 15.98
N LEU A 153 -6.52 5.12 16.09
CA LEU A 153 -7.12 4.09 16.94
C LEU A 153 -8.59 3.76 16.60
N GLY A 154 -9.05 4.14 15.41
CA GLY A 154 -10.43 3.90 14.98
C GLY A 154 -11.49 4.77 15.68
N GLU A 155 -11.08 5.71 16.53
CA GLU A 155 -12.00 6.55 17.30
C GLU A 155 -11.75 8.05 17.15
N PHE A 156 -10.49 8.43 16.88
CA PHE A 156 -10.06 9.83 16.87
C PHE A 156 -9.84 10.29 15.43
N ARG A 157 -10.96 10.59 14.75
CA ARG A 157 -10.94 11.07 13.36
C ARG A 157 -10.16 12.38 13.27
N HIS A 158 -9.45 12.54 12.16
CA HIS A 158 -8.65 13.73 11.81
C HIS A 158 -7.57 14.07 12.84
N THR A 159 -7.01 13.04 13.52
CA THR A 159 -5.84 13.21 14.37
C THR A 159 -4.65 13.65 13.53
N VAL A 160 -3.93 14.66 14.01
CA VAL A 160 -2.72 15.20 13.38
C VAL A 160 -1.52 14.83 14.23
N THR A 161 -0.49 14.23 13.62
CA THR A 161 0.81 14.01 14.27
C THR A 161 1.90 14.63 13.41
N THR A 162 3.02 15.00 14.02
CA THR A 162 4.14 15.65 13.35
C THR A 162 5.45 14.94 13.68
N GLY A 163 6.41 15.10 12.82
CA GLY A 163 7.75 14.55 13.00
C GLY A 163 8.66 14.99 11.86
N VAL A 164 9.67 14.19 11.59
CA VAL A 164 10.61 14.40 10.49
C VAL A 164 10.79 13.10 9.70
N ILE A 165 11.30 13.21 8.50
CA ILE A 165 11.80 12.04 7.76
C ILE A 165 13.06 11.55 8.47
N SER A 166 13.02 10.33 9.00
CA SER A 166 14.11 9.71 9.75
C SER A 166 15.03 8.88 8.86
N GLY A 167 14.49 8.38 7.72
CA GLY A 167 15.25 7.57 6.77
C GLY A 167 14.51 7.41 5.46
N LEU A 168 15.24 6.99 4.44
CA LEU A 168 14.70 6.74 3.09
C LEU A 168 15.23 5.41 2.57
N GLY A 169 14.52 4.79 1.65
CA GLY A 169 14.94 3.55 0.99
C GLY A 169 14.98 2.35 1.93
N ARG A 170 14.12 2.30 2.93
CA ARG A 170 14.07 1.18 3.88
C ARG A 170 13.22 0.05 3.34
N GLY A 171 13.66 -1.19 3.56
CA GLY A 171 12.83 -2.37 3.35
C GLY A 171 12.18 -2.78 4.68
N ILE A 172 10.87 -3.01 4.66
CA ILE A 172 10.11 -3.46 5.84
C ILE A 172 9.18 -4.60 5.48
N THR A 173 8.78 -5.35 6.49
CA THR A 173 7.69 -6.31 6.37
C THR A 173 6.47 -5.71 7.09
N ALA A 174 5.47 -5.33 6.32
CA ALA A 174 4.22 -4.78 6.83
C ALA A 174 3.16 -5.88 6.93
N GLY A 175 2.29 -5.80 7.93
CA GLY A 175 1.21 -6.76 8.11
C GLY A 175 0.68 -6.75 9.54
N ASP A 176 -0.46 -7.36 9.72
CA ASP A 176 -1.15 -7.46 11.02
C ASP A 176 -0.58 -8.55 11.94
N GLY A 177 0.44 -9.25 11.49
CA GLY A 177 1.09 -10.33 12.25
C GLY A 177 0.35 -11.66 12.24
N LEU A 178 -0.84 -11.72 11.64
CA LEU A 178 -1.71 -12.91 11.71
C LEU A 178 -2.02 -13.53 10.34
N SER A 179 -2.22 -12.73 9.31
CA SER A 179 -2.75 -13.27 8.05
C SER A 179 -2.01 -12.84 6.79
N MET A 180 -1.47 -11.63 6.77
CA MET A 180 -0.82 -11.10 5.56
C MET A 180 0.42 -10.32 5.94
N SER A 181 1.52 -10.72 5.34
CA SER A 181 2.82 -10.06 5.51
C SER A 181 3.29 -9.65 4.13
N GLU A 182 3.39 -8.35 3.90
CA GLU A 182 3.89 -7.79 2.63
C GLU A 182 5.27 -7.19 2.84
N LYS A 183 6.20 -7.55 1.98
CA LYS A 183 7.52 -6.93 1.95
C LYS A 183 7.39 -5.64 1.16
N LEU A 184 7.64 -4.52 1.81
CA LEU A 184 7.62 -3.20 1.19
C LEU A 184 9.05 -2.68 1.13
N ASP A 185 9.53 -2.46 -0.06
CA ASP A 185 10.86 -1.89 -0.29
C ASP A 185 10.74 -0.39 -0.55
N ASN A 186 11.80 0.35 -0.28
CA ASN A 186 11.91 1.77 -0.55
C ASN A 186 10.90 2.64 0.22
N VAL A 187 10.53 2.29 1.47
CA VAL A 187 9.61 3.12 2.26
C VAL A 187 10.33 4.33 2.88
N ILE A 188 9.53 5.36 3.18
CA ILE A 188 9.91 6.53 3.97
C ILE A 188 9.78 6.14 5.44
N GLN A 189 10.82 6.40 6.25
CA GLN A 189 10.78 6.24 7.70
C GLN A 189 10.56 7.61 8.35
N THR A 190 9.72 7.68 9.38
CA THR A 190 9.43 8.92 10.12
C THR A 190 9.29 8.62 11.61
N ASP A 191 9.52 9.63 12.44
CA ASP A 191 9.20 9.61 13.87
C ASP A 191 7.83 10.23 14.18
N ALA A 192 7.11 10.72 13.18
CA ALA A 192 5.69 11.07 13.34
C ALA A 192 4.93 9.81 13.80
N ALA A 193 4.04 9.95 14.76
CA ALA A 193 3.33 8.79 15.32
C ALA A 193 2.37 8.19 14.28
N ILE A 194 2.74 7.02 13.76
CA ILE A 194 1.90 6.23 12.85
C ILE A 194 1.38 5.03 13.65
N ASN A 195 0.07 4.90 13.74
CA ASN A 195 -0.63 3.90 14.55
C ASN A 195 -1.77 3.28 13.75
N PRO A 196 -2.28 2.12 14.15
CA PRO A 196 -3.52 1.60 13.54
C PRO A 196 -4.60 2.67 13.52
N GLY A 197 -5.24 2.83 12.37
CA GLY A 197 -6.25 3.84 12.10
C GLY A 197 -5.76 5.01 11.26
N ASN A 198 -4.50 5.50 11.41
CA ASN A 198 -3.99 6.49 10.45
C ASN A 198 -3.29 5.85 9.22
N SER A 199 -3.20 4.52 9.18
CA SER A 199 -2.82 3.78 7.97
C SER A 199 -3.74 4.15 6.81
N GLY A 200 -3.15 4.38 5.65
CA GLY A 200 -3.85 4.83 4.44
C GLY A 200 -4.00 6.33 4.34
N GLY A 201 -3.85 7.06 5.45
CA GLY A 201 -3.87 8.52 5.46
C GLY A 201 -2.60 9.13 4.86
N PRO A 202 -2.62 10.44 4.54
CA PRO A 202 -1.47 11.10 3.93
C PRO A 202 -0.36 11.44 4.93
N LEU A 203 0.89 11.30 4.47
CA LEU A 203 2.06 11.96 5.04
C LEU A 203 2.32 13.20 4.19
N LEU A 204 2.38 14.37 4.82
CA LEU A 204 2.42 15.67 4.15
C LEU A 204 3.76 16.38 4.42
N ASN A 205 4.21 17.18 3.49
CA ASN A 205 5.28 18.14 3.71
C ASN A 205 4.72 19.46 4.29
N SER A 206 5.58 20.40 4.62
CA SER A 206 5.20 21.70 5.19
C SER A 206 4.39 22.60 4.24
N ALA A 207 4.36 22.28 2.94
CA ALA A 207 3.48 22.95 1.97
C ALA A 207 2.10 22.30 1.89
N GLY A 208 1.83 21.22 2.65
CA GLY A 208 0.57 20.48 2.63
C GLY A 208 0.39 19.57 1.42
N GLN A 209 1.50 19.22 0.77
CA GLN A 209 1.47 18.26 -0.35
C GLN A 209 1.73 16.86 0.18
N VAL A 210 1.02 15.86 -0.33
CA VAL A 210 1.18 14.45 0.05
C VAL A 210 2.51 13.95 -0.52
N ILE A 211 3.41 13.49 0.36
CA ILE A 211 4.70 12.90 0.00
C ILE A 211 4.73 11.38 0.25
N GLY A 212 3.72 10.85 0.95
CA GLY A 212 3.60 9.41 1.18
C GLY A 212 2.24 9.01 1.72
N VAL A 213 2.01 7.71 1.79
CA VAL A 213 0.81 7.08 2.38
C VAL A 213 1.26 6.36 3.65
N ASN A 214 0.72 6.74 4.79
CA ASN A 214 1.09 6.16 6.09
C ASN A 214 0.81 4.66 6.12
N VAL A 215 1.77 3.89 6.64
CA VAL A 215 1.65 2.44 6.83
C VAL A 215 1.97 2.13 8.28
N ALA A 216 0.98 1.71 9.05
CA ALA A 216 1.22 1.21 10.39
C ALA A 216 1.80 -0.20 10.30
N VAL A 217 2.93 -0.42 10.94
CA VAL A 217 3.57 -1.74 11.00
C VAL A 217 3.50 -2.28 12.43
N SER A 218 3.46 -3.60 12.52
CA SER A 218 3.37 -4.28 13.82
C SER A 218 4.61 -4.01 14.70
N GLN A 219 4.39 -3.39 15.72
CA GLN A 219 4.81 -3.33 17.12
C GLN A 219 6.19 -3.75 17.61
N SER A 220 7.30 -3.40 17.04
CA SER A 220 8.53 -3.68 17.78
C SER A 220 9.41 -2.47 18.08
N ALA A 221 9.02 -1.28 17.67
CA ALA A 221 9.81 -0.08 17.96
C ALA A 221 8.91 1.14 18.23
N ASN A 222 9.09 1.76 19.37
CA ASN A 222 8.43 3.02 19.68
C ASN A 222 9.01 4.14 18.80
N ASN A 223 8.14 5.01 18.32
CA ASN A 223 8.51 6.19 17.52
C ASN A 223 9.18 5.87 16.17
N VAL A 224 8.76 4.77 15.54
CA VAL A 224 9.17 4.44 14.17
C VAL A 224 7.92 4.21 13.34
N GLY A 225 7.64 5.13 12.45
CA GLY A 225 6.54 5.04 11.49
C GLY A 225 7.09 4.90 10.07
N PHE A 226 6.24 4.43 9.16
CA PHE A 226 6.60 4.25 7.76
C PHE A 226 5.52 4.83 6.84
N ALA A 227 5.93 5.15 5.60
CA ALA A 227 4.98 5.57 4.58
C ALA A 227 5.48 5.09 3.20
N LEU A 228 4.54 4.69 2.35
CA LEU A 228 4.81 4.43 0.93
C LEU A 228 5.10 5.76 0.23
N PRO A 229 6.17 5.87 -0.58
CA PRO A 229 6.43 7.11 -1.31
C PRO A 229 5.31 7.48 -2.27
N ILE A 230 4.97 8.76 -2.34
CA ILE A 230 3.86 9.21 -3.21
C ILE A 230 4.13 8.97 -4.70
N ASN A 231 5.39 8.91 -5.13
CA ASN A 231 5.68 8.65 -6.55
C ASN A 231 5.31 7.20 -6.93
N THR A 232 5.45 6.23 -6.02
CA THR A 232 4.91 4.86 -6.21
C THR A 232 3.39 4.90 -6.41
N VAL A 233 2.70 5.72 -5.61
CA VAL A 233 1.23 5.88 -5.72
C VAL A 233 0.87 6.54 -7.06
N LYS A 234 1.61 7.57 -7.49
CA LYS A 234 1.39 8.24 -8.78
C LYS A 234 1.56 7.28 -9.96
N GLU A 235 2.56 6.40 -9.91
CA GLU A 235 2.77 5.39 -10.94
C GLU A 235 1.56 4.44 -11.01
N SER A 236 1.09 3.97 -9.86
CA SER A 236 -0.09 3.12 -9.76
C SER A 236 -1.36 3.84 -10.26
N LEU A 237 -1.54 5.11 -9.87
CA LEU A 237 -2.66 5.93 -10.35
C LEU A 237 -2.61 6.17 -11.87
N ASN A 238 -1.42 6.43 -12.43
CA ASN A 238 -1.27 6.63 -13.87
C ASN A 238 -1.62 5.36 -14.64
N ASN A 239 -1.18 4.20 -14.15
CA ASN A 239 -1.56 2.91 -14.70
C ASN A 239 -3.08 2.73 -14.63
N PHE A 240 -3.65 2.94 -13.47
CA PHE A 240 -5.10 2.83 -13.21
C PHE A 240 -5.89 3.79 -14.13
N ASN A 241 -5.49 5.06 -14.25
CA ASN A 241 -6.19 6.06 -15.09
C ASN A 241 -6.14 5.68 -16.58
N THR A 242 -5.11 4.97 -17.01
CA THR A 242 -4.95 4.54 -18.40
C THR A 242 -5.78 3.28 -18.71
N THR A 243 -5.84 2.33 -17.78
CA THR A 243 -6.41 0.99 -18.01
C THR A 243 -7.74 0.75 -17.31
N GLY A 244 -8.07 1.55 -16.28
CA GLY A 244 -9.22 1.32 -15.40
C GLY A 244 -9.01 0.21 -14.38
N LYS A 245 -7.79 -0.32 -14.29
CA LYS A 245 -7.41 -1.43 -13.38
C LYS A 245 -5.97 -1.25 -12.93
N PHE A 246 -5.59 -1.93 -11.87
CA PHE A 246 -4.18 -2.12 -11.54
C PHE A 246 -3.64 -3.28 -12.39
N GLU A 247 -3.34 -3.00 -13.63
CA GLU A 247 -2.71 -3.96 -14.52
C GLU A 247 -1.20 -3.72 -14.50
N ARG A 248 -0.45 -4.76 -14.19
CA ARG A 248 1.00 -4.70 -14.24
C ARG A 248 1.52 -5.71 -15.27
N PRO A 249 2.63 -5.38 -15.93
CA PRO A 249 3.21 -6.34 -16.83
C PRO A 249 3.68 -7.56 -16.06
N MET A 250 3.23 -8.72 -16.47
CA MET A 250 3.60 -9.98 -15.84
C MET A 250 4.21 -10.93 -16.86
N LEU A 251 5.24 -11.63 -16.44
CA LEU A 251 5.79 -12.74 -17.21
C LEU A 251 4.92 -13.99 -17.03
N GLY A 252 4.42 -14.20 -15.81
CA GLY A 252 3.56 -15.34 -15.49
C GLY A 252 4.33 -16.62 -15.22
N VAL A 253 5.41 -16.52 -14.43
CA VAL A 253 6.17 -17.70 -13.99
C VAL A 253 6.30 -17.69 -12.47
N ARG A 254 6.24 -18.86 -11.84
CA ARG A 254 6.73 -19.09 -10.49
C ARG A 254 8.14 -19.63 -10.60
N TYR A 255 9.07 -19.04 -9.85
CA TYR A 255 10.48 -19.39 -10.00
C TYR A 255 11.22 -19.37 -8.66
N GLN A 256 12.38 -19.99 -8.66
CA GLN A 256 13.37 -19.93 -7.59
C GLN A 256 14.65 -19.32 -8.15
N LEU A 257 15.21 -18.34 -7.46
CA LEU A 257 16.50 -17.79 -7.85
C LEU A 257 17.60 -18.81 -7.50
N LEU A 258 18.41 -19.13 -8.50
CA LEU A 258 19.61 -19.97 -8.35
C LEU A 258 20.81 -19.04 -8.31
N SER A 259 21.53 -19.06 -7.20
CA SER A 259 22.79 -18.32 -7.07
C SER A 259 23.88 -18.93 -7.96
N LYS A 260 24.99 -18.21 -8.14
CA LYS A 260 26.14 -18.70 -8.90
C LYS A 260 26.70 -19.99 -8.28
N GLU A 261 26.75 -20.07 -6.96
CA GLU A 261 27.21 -21.26 -6.22
C GLU A 261 26.30 -22.46 -6.47
N GLN A 262 24.98 -22.24 -6.40
CA GLN A 262 23.99 -23.30 -6.69
C GLN A 262 24.07 -23.77 -8.13
N GLY A 263 24.28 -22.83 -9.07
CA GLY A 263 24.47 -23.15 -10.50
C GLY A 263 25.68 -24.08 -10.71
N ILE A 264 26.82 -23.73 -10.11
CA ILE A 264 28.05 -24.53 -10.21
C ILE A 264 27.82 -25.94 -9.65
N LEU A 265 27.18 -26.06 -8.46
CA LEU A 265 26.93 -27.35 -7.83
C LEU A 265 26.04 -28.26 -8.68
N ASN A 266 25.12 -27.68 -9.42
CA ASN A 266 24.16 -28.42 -10.24
C ASN A 266 24.53 -28.48 -11.74
N ASN A 267 25.68 -27.90 -12.10
CA ASN A 267 26.17 -27.83 -13.49
C ASN A 267 25.15 -27.17 -14.44
N VAL A 268 24.56 -26.06 -13.97
CA VAL A 268 23.60 -25.23 -14.72
C VAL A 268 23.94 -23.75 -14.52
N PRO A 269 23.48 -22.84 -15.38
CA PRO A 269 23.70 -21.41 -15.15
C PRO A 269 22.89 -20.89 -13.95
N ALA A 270 23.35 -19.81 -13.36
CA ALA A 270 22.57 -19.05 -12.37
C ALA A 270 21.43 -18.32 -13.06
N GLY A 271 20.35 -18.04 -12.33
CA GLY A 271 19.17 -17.36 -12.88
C GLY A 271 17.87 -17.75 -12.18
N ALA A 272 16.75 -17.51 -12.83
CA ALA A 272 15.43 -17.87 -12.32
C ALA A 272 15.00 -19.24 -12.86
N TYR A 273 15.06 -20.25 -12.01
CA TYR A 273 14.58 -21.61 -12.32
C TYR A 273 13.04 -21.62 -12.30
N VAL A 274 12.43 -21.92 -13.44
CA VAL A 274 10.97 -21.90 -13.61
C VAL A 274 10.35 -23.17 -13.01
N VAL A 275 9.63 -22.99 -11.92
CA VAL A 275 8.92 -24.09 -11.22
C VAL A 275 7.56 -24.33 -11.86
N GLU A 276 6.91 -23.25 -12.34
CA GLU A 276 5.57 -23.32 -12.93
C GLU A 276 5.41 -22.17 -13.92
N VAL A 277 4.67 -22.40 -14.98
CA VAL A 277 4.22 -21.36 -15.93
C VAL A 277 2.71 -21.23 -15.80
N VAL A 278 2.25 -20.01 -15.65
CA VAL A 278 0.81 -19.72 -15.51
C VAL A 278 0.15 -19.83 -16.88
N ALA A 279 -0.96 -20.55 -16.94
CA ALA A 279 -1.69 -20.74 -18.20
C ALA A 279 -2.22 -19.39 -18.73
N GLY A 280 -2.07 -19.16 -20.04
CA GLY A 280 -2.47 -17.91 -20.70
C GLY A 280 -1.49 -16.76 -20.55
N SER A 281 -0.42 -16.93 -19.78
CA SER A 281 0.52 -15.86 -19.48
C SER A 281 1.47 -15.51 -20.64
N SER A 282 2.14 -14.36 -20.53
CA SER A 282 3.21 -13.95 -21.45
C SER A 282 4.28 -15.02 -21.63
N ALA A 283 4.65 -15.69 -20.54
CA ALA A 283 5.64 -16.77 -20.53
C ALA A 283 5.17 -17.97 -21.36
N GLU A 284 3.92 -18.40 -21.14
CA GLU A 284 3.38 -19.54 -21.91
C GLU A 284 3.31 -19.21 -23.40
N VAL A 285 2.75 -18.03 -23.75
CA VAL A 285 2.65 -17.58 -25.13
C VAL A 285 4.05 -17.44 -25.77
N GLY A 286 5.03 -16.93 -24.99
CA GLY A 286 6.42 -16.79 -25.43
C GLY A 286 7.22 -18.09 -25.46
N GLY A 287 6.62 -19.22 -25.03
CA GLY A 287 7.24 -20.54 -25.11
C GLY A 287 8.18 -20.90 -23.98
N ILE A 288 8.12 -20.17 -22.85
CA ILE A 288 8.81 -20.57 -21.60
C ILE A 288 8.12 -21.81 -21.05
N LYS A 289 8.89 -22.71 -20.46
CA LYS A 289 8.39 -23.98 -19.90
C LYS A 289 8.92 -24.21 -18.50
N LYS A 290 8.19 -24.98 -17.73
CA LYS A 290 8.68 -25.51 -16.47
C LYS A 290 10.02 -26.24 -16.69
N GLY A 291 11.00 -25.95 -15.86
CA GLY A 291 12.35 -26.51 -15.92
C GLY A 291 13.35 -25.61 -16.64
N ASP A 292 12.91 -24.52 -17.30
CA ASP A 292 13.83 -23.53 -17.87
C ASP A 292 14.55 -22.77 -16.76
N ILE A 293 15.73 -22.26 -17.07
CA ILE A 293 16.41 -21.28 -16.21
C ILE A 293 16.52 -19.98 -17.01
N ILE A 294 15.81 -18.95 -16.59
CA ILE A 294 15.90 -17.63 -17.23
C ILE A 294 17.20 -16.99 -16.72
N THR A 295 18.15 -16.84 -17.63
CA THR A 295 19.49 -16.29 -17.30
C THR A 295 19.54 -14.79 -17.50
N LYS A 296 18.86 -14.28 -18.56
CA LYS A 296 18.80 -12.84 -18.81
C LYS A 296 17.40 -12.39 -19.17
N PHE A 297 17.09 -11.16 -18.81
CA PHE A 297 15.84 -10.47 -19.12
C PHE A 297 16.24 -9.10 -19.69
N ASP A 298 15.96 -8.87 -20.97
CA ASP A 298 16.30 -7.64 -21.68
C ASP A 298 17.79 -7.28 -21.55
N GLY A 299 18.65 -8.30 -21.69
CA GLY A 299 20.10 -8.15 -21.63
C GLY A 299 20.70 -8.11 -20.23
N GLN A 300 19.89 -8.01 -19.17
CA GLN A 300 20.36 -7.97 -17.77
C GLN A 300 20.36 -9.38 -17.17
N GLU A 301 21.44 -9.71 -16.47
CA GLU A 301 21.60 -11.02 -15.78
C GLU A 301 20.63 -11.10 -14.60
N VAL A 302 19.72 -12.06 -14.61
CA VAL A 302 18.69 -12.22 -13.57
C VAL A 302 19.31 -12.52 -12.19
N ALA A 303 20.40 -13.29 -12.17
CA ALA A 303 21.08 -13.65 -10.92
C ALA A 303 21.88 -12.51 -10.26
N GLU A 304 22.06 -11.39 -10.97
CA GLU A 304 22.78 -10.21 -10.43
C GLU A 304 21.83 -9.16 -9.83
N VAL A 305 20.53 -9.38 -9.96
CA VAL A 305 19.51 -8.46 -9.47
C VAL A 305 18.88 -9.07 -8.21
N GLU A 306 18.85 -8.31 -7.13
CA GLU A 306 18.47 -8.80 -5.78
C GLU A 306 17.10 -9.50 -5.76
N ASN A 307 16.12 -8.92 -6.42
CA ASN A 307 14.77 -9.46 -6.47
C ASN A 307 14.47 -10.16 -7.81
N GLY A 308 15.50 -10.43 -8.61
CA GLY A 308 15.40 -11.21 -9.85
C GLY A 308 14.43 -10.60 -10.85
N LEU A 309 13.53 -11.44 -11.39
CA LEU A 309 12.57 -11.01 -12.43
C LEU A 309 11.58 -9.95 -11.94
N VAL A 310 11.24 -9.93 -10.67
CA VAL A 310 10.30 -8.94 -10.11
C VAL A 310 10.85 -7.52 -10.31
N GLU A 311 12.12 -7.33 -9.99
CA GLU A 311 12.77 -6.02 -10.13
C GLU A 311 12.93 -5.64 -11.61
N LEU A 312 13.31 -6.60 -12.46
CA LEU A 312 13.49 -6.37 -13.90
C LEU A 312 12.17 -6.02 -14.59
N LEU A 313 11.06 -6.55 -14.12
CA LEU A 313 9.72 -6.25 -14.62
C LEU A 313 9.18 -4.90 -14.14
N SER A 314 9.66 -4.38 -13.00
CA SER A 314 9.10 -3.17 -12.39
C SER A 314 9.21 -1.92 -13.27
N GLY A 315 10.19 -1.89 -14.17
CA GLY A 315 10.37 -0.77 -15.12
C GLY A 315 9.67 -0.94 -16.46
N LYS A 316 8.90 -2.02 -16.64
CA LYS A 316 8.26 -2.35 -17.92
C LYS A 316 6.78 -1.98 -17.95
N LYS A 317 6.20 -1.98 -19.17
CA LYS A 317 4.79 -1.70 -19.41
C LYS A 317 4.12 -2.88 -20.12
N ILE A 318 2.82 -2.98 -19.95
CA ILE A 318 2.02 -3.93 -20.73
C ILE A 318 2.18 -3.57 -22.22
N GLY A 319 2.44 -4.59 -23.03
CA GLY A 319 2.72 -4.44 -24.46
C GLY A 319 4.20 -4.33 -24.79
N ASP A 320 5.08 -4.13 -23.82
CA ASP A 320 6.52 -4.11 -24.08
C ASP A 320 7.00 -5.46 -24.61
N ARG A 321 7.89 -5.41 -25.59
CA ARG A 321 8.59 -6.58 -26.11
C ARG A 321 9.92 -6.70 -25.39
N VAL A 322 10.13 -7.85 -24.76
CA VAL A 322 11.36 -8.13 -24.00
C VAL A 322 12.05 -9.37 -24.56
N GLU A 323 13.37 -9.34 -24.64
CA GLU A 323 14.16 -10.51 -24.98
C GLU A 323 14.48 -11.28 -23.70
N VAL A 324 14.09 -12.56 -23.66
CA VAL A 324 14.40 -13.47 -22.54
C VAL A 324 15.39 -14.51 -23.04
N GLU A 325 16.56 -14.58 -22.40
CA GLU A 325 17.53 -15.65 -22.61
C GLU A 325 17.31 -16.72 -21.55
N LEU A 326 17.12 -17.95 -21.99
CA LEU A 326 16.86 -19.07 -21.10
C LEU A 326 17.73 -20.27 -21.46
N TYR A 327 17.99 -21.10 -20.48
CA TYR A 327 18.72 -22.35 -20.60
C TYR A 327 17.73 -23.51 -20.49
N ARG A 328 17.71 -24.36 -21.55
CA ARG A 328 16.85 -25.55 -21.65
C ARG A 328 17.60 -26.62 -22.41
N ASP A 329 17.57 -27.86 -21.91
CA ASP A 329 18.16 -29.03 -22.58
C ASP A 329 19.67 -28.85 -22.88
N LYS A 330 20.38 -28.17 -21.96
CA LYS A 330 21.82 -27.87 -22.07
C LYS A 330 22.17 -26.87 -23.18
N GLU A 331 21.16 -26.15 -23.69
CA GLU A 331 21.33 -25.10 -24.71
C GLU A 331 20.77 -23.77 -24.19
N THR A 332 21.41 -22.69 -24.63
CA THR A 332 20.90 -21.34 -24.41
C THR A 332 20.00 -20.97 -25.58
N LYS A 333 18.80 -20.48 -25.28
CA LYS A 333 17.78 -20.06 -26.24
C LYS A 333 17.35 -18.63 -25.94
N LYS A 334 16.98 -17.90 -26.97
CA LYS A 334 16.40 -16.57 -26.86
C LYS A 334 14.96 -16.60 -27.36
N VAL A 335 14.08 -16.01 -26.58
CA VAL A 335 12.67 -15.87 -26.97
C VAL A 335 12.27 -14.40 -26.78
N GLU A 336 11.45 -13.91 -27.68
CA GLU A 336 10.85 -12.57 -27.57
C GLU A 336 9.46 -12.73 -26.97
N ILE A 337 9.19 -11.96 -25.94
CA ILE A 337 7.93 -12.05 -25.18
C ILE A 337 7.26 -10.67 -25.18
N VAL A 338 5.97 -10.64 -25.49
CA VAL A 338 5.14 -9.44 -25.30
C VAL A 338 4.50 -9.53 -23.92
N LEU A 339 4.81 -8.57 -23.07
CA LEU A 339 4.29 -8.56 -21.69
C LEU A 339 2.80 -8.26 -21.68
N GLN A 340 2.04 -9.09 -21.00
CA GLN A 340 0.60 -8.93 -20.79
C GLN A 340 0.34 -8.48 -19.36
N GLY A 341 -0.83 -7.91 -19.12
CA GLY A 341 -1.29 -7.54 -17.79
C GLY A 341 -2.09 -8.66 -17.11
N GLU A 342 -2.09 -8.66 -15.82
CA GLU A 342 -2.97 -9.49 -15.00
C GLU A 342 -3.73 -8.60 -14.00
#